data_9d0f9538aea1c7b22681e16cd4f41c4f
#
_entry.id   9d0f9538aea1c7b22681e16cd4f41c4f
#
_cell.length_a   1.000
_cell.length_b   1.000
_cell.length_c   1.000
_cell.angle_alpha   90.00
_cell.angle_beta   90.00
_cell.angle_gamma   90.00
#
_symmetry.space_group_name_H-M   'P 1'
#
loop_
_entity.id
_entity.type
_entity.pdbx_description
1 polymer ?
#
loop_
_entity_poly.entity_id
_entity_poly.type
_entity_poly.pdbx_seq_one_letter_code
_entity_poly.pdbx_strand_id
1 'polypeptide(L)'
;MARIAVITADVLSATMAGPAIRAVAIADELAKAHEVTLISTVRCTIQRPGVVCVAALGSRALRAAVGDAEVVVVQGYVTYAAPWLIASDVVLVVDLYDPLHLEQLEQLASYPPGEAQAMLDLTVRVLNEQLLRGDFFLCANEEQRHLWLGHLGALGRINRHTYGQDHTLRSLIDVVPFGLAEAAPERTAAGIRGVTPGIGAQDKVILWAGGVYNWFDPVSLIRAVDRIKDAHPDVRLFFLGMKHPNPDVPQMQVAYETRTLADELGLTGRQVFFNEGWVPYDERQNFLLDADVGVSTHFDHLETTFSFRTRILDYLWAGLPVVSTGGDSFGALIAAEGLGVTVPQADVDALVEALTGLLYDPAAAGNARAAVARVRGGFTWPRVLAPLVRLCADPRRAADADADLGRIARRPVMPANPALRLLARVGLLIRQGGPGLVTSRVRRRWRRRVERHAGGG
;
A
#
# COMPACT_ATOMS: atom_id res chain seq x y z
N MET A 1 3.72 -23.16 18.90
CA MET A 1 3.99 -22.86 17.49
C MET A 1 2.66 -22.97 16.79
N ALA A 2 2.15 -21.88 16.23
CA ALA A 2 0.85 -21.84 15.56
C ALA A 2 1.02 -22.04 14.05
N ARG A 3 -0.04 -22.49 13.35
CA ARG A 3 -0.12 -22.50 11.88
C ARG A 3 -0.83 -21.23 11.42
N ILE A 4 -0.15 -20.45 10.58
CA ILE A 4 -0.61 -19.11 10.17
C ILE A 4 -0.69 -19.04 8.65
N ALA A 5 -1.80 -18.53 8.12
CA ALA A 5 -1.93 -18.18 6.71
C ALA A 5 -1.93 -16.65 6.54
N VAL A 6 -1.05 -16.12 5.72
CA VAL A 6 -1.02 -14.71 5.31
C VAL A 6 -1.49 -14.62 3.87
N ILE A 7 -2.58 -13.89 3.61
CA ILE A 7 -3.25 -13.87 2.32
C ILE A 7 -3.28 -12.46 1.75
N THR A 8 -2.74 -12.30 0.54
CA THR A 8 -2.81 -11.05 -0.22
C THR A 8 -3.56 -11.23 -1.54
N ALA A 9 -4.25 -10.19 -1.98
CA ALA A 9 -4.87 -10.13 -3.30
C ALA A 9 -3.92 -9.59 -4.38
N ASP A 10 -2.65 -9.44 -4.08
CA ASP A 10 -1.64 -8.90 -5.00
C ASP A 10 -0.68 -10.00 -5.50
N VAL A 11 0.11 -9.64 -6.52
CA VAL A 11 1.10 -10.53 -7.13
C VAL A 11 2.33 -10.65 -6.25
N LEU A 12 2.73 -11.86 -5.90
CA LEU A 12 3.98 -12.18 -5.21
C LEU A 12 5.06 -12.53 -6.25
N SER A 13 5.93 -11.58 -6.57
CA SER A 13 7.00 -11.72 -7.58
C SER A 13 8.22 -10.87 -7.17
N ALA A 14 9.27 -10.85 -8.00
CA ALA A 14 10.42 -9.96 -7.77
C ALA A 14 10.01 -8.47 -7.78
N THR A 15 9.01 -8.12 -8.61
CA THR A 15 8.41 -6.78 -8.66
C THR A 15 7.11 -6.78 -7.88
N MET A 16 7.06 -6.06 -6.75
CA MET A 16 5.91 -6.03 -5.84
C MET A 16 5.48 -4.60 -5.53
N ALA A 17 4.19 -4.40 -5.30
CA ALA A 17 3.63 -3.18 -4.71
C ALA A 17 3.49 -3.32 -3.19
N GLY A 18 3.09 -2.24 -2.51
CA GLY A 18 3.00 -2.15 -1.06
C GLY A 18 2.31 -3.34 -0.38
N PRO A 19 1.08 -3.74 -0.80
CA PRO A 19 0.36 -4.85 -0.16
C PRO A 19 1.13 -6.18 -0.19
N ALA A 20 1.75 -6.50 -1.34
CA ALA A 20 2.56 -7.72 -1.48
C ALA A 20 3.82 -7.68 -0.61
N ILE A 21 4.56 -6.55 -0.60
CA ILE A 21 5.75 -6.35 0.23
C ILE A 21 5.40 -6.54 1.71
N ARG A 22 4.29 -5.93 2.15
CA ARG A 22 3.82 -6.05 3.54
C ARG A 22 3.44 -7.48 3.90
N ALA A 23 2.74 -8.20 3.03
CA ALA A 23 2.38 -9.61 3.24
C ALA A 23 3.63 -10.50 3.36
N VAL A 24 4.64 -10.28 2.52
CA VAL A 24 5.95 -10.97 2.59
C VAL A 24 6.62 -10.69 3.93
N ALA A 25 6.72 -9.43 4.34
CA ALA A 25 7.38 -9.05 5.58
C ALA A 25 6.67 -9.61 6.82
N ILE A 26 5.33 -9.62 6.83
CA ILE A 26 4.52 -10.28 7.87
C ILE A 26 4.85 -11.78 7.92
N ALA A 27 4.85 -12.44 6.77
CA ALA A 27 5.13 -13.88 6.70
C ALA A 27 6.57 -14.21 7.16
N ASP A 28 7.57 -13.45 6.73
CA ASP A 28 8.97 -13.63 7.14
C ASP A 28 9.16 -13.44 8.65
N GLU A 29 8.53 -12.42 9.24
CA GLU A 29 8.63 -12.17 10.68
C GLU A 29 7.96 -13.28 11.50
N LEU A 30 6.76 -13.71 11.10
CA LEU A 30 6.02 -14.76 11.79
C LEU A 30 6.69 -16.14 11.64
N ALA A 31 7.36 -16.40 10.51
CA ALA A 31 8.07 -17.66 10.25
C ALA A 31 9.26 -17.90 11.20
N LYS A 32 9.73 -16.86 11.90
CA LYS A 32 10.77 -17.03 12.94
C LYS A 32 10.32 -17.90 14.10
N ALA A 33 9.00 -18.02 14.35
CA ALA A 33 8.45 -18.74 15.50
C ALA A 33 7.25 -19.65 15.18
N HIS A 34 6.72 -19.60 13.95
CA HIS A 34 5.49 -20.26 13.55
C HIS A 34 5.61 -20.97 12.20
N GLU A 35 4.68 -21.87 11.87
CA GLU A 35 4.52 -22.42 10.53
C GLU A 35 3.69 -21.45 9.69
N VAL A 36 4.27 -20.91 8.61
CA VAL A 36 3.61 -19.86 7.82
C VAL A 36 3.42 -20.26 6.38
N THR A 37 2.18 -20.08 5.88
CA THR A 37 1.83 -20.16 4.47
C THR A 37 1.48 -18.76 3.96
N LEU A 38 2.26 -18.26 3.01
CA LEU A 38 2.01 -17.00 2.29
C LEU A 38 1.27 -17.29 0.99
N ILE A 39 0.08 -16.73 0.83
CA ILE A 39 -0.86 -17.07 -0.24
C ILE A 39 -1.18 -15.81 -1.07
N SER A 40 -0.96 -15.88 -2.38
CA SER A 40 -1.51 -14.91 -3.33
C SER A 40 -2.77 -15.46 -3.99
N THR A 41 -3.83 -14.64 -4.09
CA THR A 41 -5.04 -15.01 -4.85
C THR A 41 -4.90 -14.75 -6.35
N VAL A 42 -3.74 -14.25 -6.81
CA VAL A 42 -3.45 -13.89 -8.21
C VAL A 42 -2.32 -14.74 -8.77
N ARG A 43 -1.11 -14.54 -8.28
CA ARG A 43 0.11 -15.25 -8.73
C ARG A 43 1.20 -15.20 -7.66
N CYS A 44 1.93 -16.32 -7.52
CA CYS A 44 3.12 -16.39 -6.66
C CYS A 44 4.28 -17.02 -7.45
N THR A 45 5.40 -16.33 -7.52
CA THR A 45 6.65 -16.80 -8.16
C THR A 45 7.86 -16.66 -7.24
N ILE A 46 7.67 -16.16 -6.01
CA ILE A 46 8.74 -16.05 -5.02
C ILE A 46 8.85 -17.30 -4.17
N GLN A 47 10.02 -17.47 -3.55
CA GLN A 47 10.30 -18.42 -2.50
C GLN A 47 10.91 -17.68 -1.32
N ARG A 48 10.51 -18.02 -0.10
CA ARG A 48 11.04 -17.40 1.12
C ARG A 48 11.50 -18.51 2.09
N PRO A 49 12.65 -18.36 2.74
CA PRO A 49 13.13 -19.31 3.73
C PRO A 49 12.13 -19.50 4.87
N GLY A 50 11.76 -20.74 5.18
CA GLY A 50 10.84 -21.04 6.28
C GLY A 50 9.37 -20.70 6.02
N VAL A 51 9.00 -20.24 4.80
CA VAL A 51 7.62 -19.88 4.42
C VAL A 51 7.18 -20.73 3.24
N VAL A 52 5.99 -21.33 3.32
CA VAL A 52 5.34 -21.97 2.17
C VAL A 52 4.68 -20.90 1.31
N CYS A 53 5.22 -20.63 0.11
CA CYS A 53 4.68 -19.61 -0.80
C CYS A 53 3.87 -20.26 -1.92
N VAL A 54 2.58 -19.88 -2.05
CA VAL A 54 1.68 -20.50 -3.03
C VAL A 54 0.75 -19.49 -3.71
N ALA A 55 0.30 -19.82 -4.92
CA ALA A 55 -0.81 -19.14 -5.58
C ALA A 55 -2.08 -19.99 -5.41
N ALA A 56 -3.18 -19.38 -4.99
CA ALA A 56 -4.46 -20.06 -4.81
C ALA A 56 -5.60 -19.29 -5.48
N LEU A 57 -5.90 -19.64 -6.73
CA LEU A 57 -6.89 -18.98 -7.55
C LEU A 57 -8.30 -19.52 -7.28
N GLY A 58 -9.14 -18.68 -6.73
CA GLY A 58 -10.53 -19.00 -6.40
C GLY A 58 -10.73 -19.64 -5.04
N SER A 59 -11.94 -19.55 -4.54
CA SER A 59 -12.32 -19.86 -3.15
C SER A 59 -11.98 -21.28 -2.69
N ARG A 60 -12.07 -22.29 -3.60
CA ARG A 60 -11.74 -23.69 -3.26
C ARG A 60 -10.24 -23.89 -3.06
N ALA A 61 -9.43 -23.38 -4.01
CA ALA A 61 -7.96 -23.48 -3.92
C ALA A 61 -7.46 -22.73 -2.70
N LEU A 62 -8.02 -21.54 -2.43
CA LEU A 62 -7.67 -20.74 -1.26
C LEU A 62 -7.99 -21.47 0.05
N ARG A 63 -9.16 -22.14 0.11
CA ARG A 63 -9.52 -22.95 1.29
C ARG A 63 -8.55 -24.10 1.51
N ALA A 64 -8.13 -24.77 0.43
CA ALA A 64 -7.15 -25.85 0.52
C ALA A 64 -5.76 -25.35 0.95
N ALA A 65 -5.34 -24.17 0.47
CA ALA A 65 -4.05 -23.56 0.83
C ALA A 65 -4.01 -23.04 2.28
N VAL A 66 -5.13 -22.53 2.80
CA VAL A 66 -5.27 -22.15 4.22
C VAL A 66 -5.23 -23.38 5.13
N GLY A 67 -5.79 -24.51 4.67
CA GLY A 67 -5.74 -25.78 5.40
C GLY A 67 -6.33 -25.68 6.81
N ASP A 68 -5.52 -26.06 7.79
CA ASP A 68 -5.83 -26.08 9.23
C ASP A 68 -5.17 -24.92 9.99
N ALA A 69 -4.93 -23.77 9.33
CA ALA A 69 -4.39 -22.60 9.95
C ALA A 69 -5.27 -22.11 11.14
N GLU A 70 -4.60 -21.81 12.25
CA GLU A 70 -5.23 -21.28 13.46
C GLU A 70 -5.44 -19.77 13.38
N VAL A 71 -4.53 -19.06 12.68
CA VAL A 71 -4.58 -17.63 12.44
C VAL A 71 -4.57 -17.36 10.94
N VAL A 72 -5.44 -16.49 10.48
CA VAL A 72 -5.47 -16.04 9.08
C VAL A 72 -5.37 -14.53 9.04
N VAL A 73 -4.32 -14.01 8.40
CA VAL A 73 -4.13 -12.58 8.15
C VAL A 73 -4.61 -12.26 6.74
N VAL A 74 -5.52 -11.30 6.59
CA VAL A 74 -6.11 -10.91 5.31
C VAL A 74 -5.94 -9.42 5.02
N GLN A 75 -5.80 -9.07 3.74
CA GLN A 75 -5.74 -7.70 3.24
C GLN A 75 -6.81 -7.46 2.16
N GLY A 76 -7.27 -6.23 2.05
CA GLY A 76 -8.12 -5.78 0.95
C GLY A 76 -9.39 -6.62 0.79
N TYR A 77 -9.63 -7.10 -0.43
CA TYR A 77 -10.87 -7.83 -0.79
C TYR A 77 -10.78 -9.35 -0.62
N VAL A 78 -9.83 -9.88 0.14
CA VAL A 78 -9.65 -11.33 0.32
C VAL A 78 -10.91 -12.01 0.86
N THR A 79 -11.60 -11.41 1.83
CA THR A 79 -12.85 -11.97 2.38
C THR A 79 -13.99 -11.99 1.36
N TYR A 80 -14.03 -11.04 0.43
CA TYR A 80 -14.97 -11.06 -0.69
C TYR A 80 -14.71 -12.26 -1.65
N ALA A 81 -13.44 -12.57 -1.90
CA ALA A 81 -13.04 -13.74 -2.69
C ALA A 81 -13.25 -15.07 -1.93
N ALA A 82 -13.16 -15.04 -0.59
CA ALA A 82 -13.24 -16.18 0.32
C ALA A 82 -14.24 -15.96 1.46
N PRO A 83 -15.54 -15.82 1.16
CA PRO A 83 -16.55 -15.49 2.19
C PRO A 83 -16.73 -16.56 3.27
N TRP A 84 -16.19 -17.75 3.08
CA TRP A 84 -16.16 -18.80 4.10
C TRP A 84 -15.26 -18.42 5.29
N LEU A 85 -14.29 -17.52 5.13
CA LEU A 85 -13.48 -16.98 6.24
C LEU A 85 -14.35 -16.27 7.27
N ILE A 86 -15.37 -15.55 6.81
CA ILE A 86 -16.32 -14.85 7.70
C ILE A 86 -17.10 -15.83 8.58
N ALA A 87 -17.35 -17.06 8.09
CA ALA A 87 -18.09 -18.09 8.80
C ALA A 87 -17.19 -19.14 9.49
N SER A 88 -15.86 -18.95 9.47
CA SER A 88 -14.90 -19.89 10.07
C SER A 88 -14.61 -19.55 11.53
N ASP A 89 -14.00 -20.50 12.25
CA ASP A 89 -13.59 -20.32 13.66
C ASP A 89 -12.12 -19.89 13.81
N VAL A 90 -11.40 -19.65 12.71
CA VAL A 90 -10.01 -19.18 12.75
C VAL A 90 -9.90 -17.83 13.46
N VAL A 91 -8.77 -17.53 14.07
CA VAL A 91 -8.46 -16.16 14.51
C VAL A 91 -8.21 -15.33 13.26
N LEU A 92 -9.13 -14.43 12.94
CA LEU A 92 -9.07 -13.59 11.74
C LEU A 92 -8.44 -12.25 12.06
N VAL A 93 -7.25 -12.01 11.54
CA VAL A 93 -6.55 -10.73 11.58
C VAL A 93 -6.84 -9.99 10.28
N VAL A 94 -7.36 -8.76 10.39
CA VAL A 94 -7.66 -7.92 9.24
C VAL A 94 -6.67 -6.77 9.18
N ASP A 95 -5.90 -6.73 8.12
CA ASP A 95 -4.92 -5.67 7.87
C ASP A 95 -5.61 -4.49 7.16
N LEU A 96 -5.85 -3.43 7.93
CA LEU A 96 -6.57 -2.21 7.52
C LEU A 96 -5.61 -1.04 7.28
N TYR A 97 -4.34 -1.31 6.99
CA TYR A 97 -3.33 -0.26 6.82
C TYR A 97 -3.62 0.68 5.63
N ASP A 98 -4.39 0.21 4.66
CA ASP A 98 -4.92 1.03 3.56
C ASP A 98 -6.40 1.32 3.79
N PRO A 99 -6.83 2.57 3.95
CA PRO A 99 -8.24 2.94 4.04
C PRO A 99 -8.92 2.92 2.66
N LEU A 100 -9.11 1.72 2.11
CA LEU A 100 -9.54 1.46 0.71
C LEU A 100 -10.74 2.29 0.24
N HIS A 101 -11.70 2.57 1.13
CA HIS A 101 -12.89 3.37 0.78
C HIS A 101 -12.55 4.85 0.53
N LEU A 102 -11.50 5.38 1.16
CA LEU A 102 -11.02 6.75 0.94
C LEU A 102 -10.16 6.82 -0.32
N GLU A 103 -9.26 5.85 -0.52
CA GLU A 103 -8.48 5.75 -1.76
C GLU A 103 -9.37 5.64 -3.00
N GLN A 104 -10.46 4.87 -2.91
CA GLN A 104 -11.39 4.70 -4.01
C GLN A 104 -12.13 5.99 -4.38
N LEU A 105 -12.38 6.91 -3.45
CA LEU A 105 -12.95 8.21 -3.78
C LEU A 105 -12.08 8.95 -4.81
N GLU A 106 -10.77 8.93 -4.60
CA GLU A 106 -9.81 9.57 -5.52
C GLU A 106 -9.62 8.76 -6.81
N GLN A 107 -9.57 7.43 -6.71
CA GLN A 107 -9.41 6.57 -7.89
C GLN A 107 -10.61 6.63 -8.83
N LEU A 108 -11.81 6.76 -8.29
CA LEU A 108 -13.07 6.72 -9.04
C LEU A 108 -13.58 8.11 -9.44
N ALA A 109 -12.86 9.18 -9.16
CA ALA A 109 -13.28 10.56 -9.47
C ALA A 109 -13.59 10.78 -10.97
N SER A 110 -12.92 10.02 -11.87
CA SER A 110 -13.15 10.08 -13.32
C SER A 110 -14.18 9.08 -13.85
N TYR A 111 -14.76 8.22 -12.99
CA TYR A 111 -15.74 7.22 -13.39
C TYR A 111 -17.17 7.79 -13.46
N PRO A 112 -18.10 7.19 -14.25
CA PRO A 112 -19.50 7.55 -14.19
C PRO A 112 -20.04 7.46 -12.76
N PRO A 113 -20.82 8.45 -12.27
CA PRO A 113 -21.21 8.53 -10.85
C PRO A 113 -21.90 7.27 -10.32
N GLY A 114 -22.77 6.63 -11.10
CA GLY A 114 -23.46 5.41 -10.67
C GLY A 114 -22.56 4.19 -10.56
N GLU A 115 -21.52 4.08 -11.41
CA GLU A 115 -20.53 3.01 -11.35
C GLU A 115 -19.59 3.22 -10.16
N ALA A 116 -19.10 4.44 -9.98
CA ALA A 116 -18.27 4.83 -8.83
C ALA A 116 -18.98 4.52 -7.51
N GLN A 117 -20.24 4.95 -7.36
CA GLN A 117 -21.02 4.70 -6.15
C GLN A 117 -21.22 3.20 -5.88
N ALA A 118 -21.51 2.40 -6.91
CA ALA A 118 -21.68 0.96 -6.73
C ALA A 118 -20.39 0.25 -6.30
N MET A 119 -19.22 0.74 -6.74
CA MET A 119 -17.90 0.22 -6.30
C MET A 119 -17.63 0.62 -4.85
N LEU A 120 -17.88 1.87 -4.47
CA LEU A 120 -17.76 2.34 -3.08
C LEU A 120 -18.69 1.56 -2.13
N ASP A 121 -19.95 1.34 -2.53
CA ASP A 121 -20.90 0.55 -1.74
C ASP A 121 -20.43 -0.89 -1.51
N LEU A 122 -19.77 -1.49 -2.49
CA LEU A 122 -19.14 -2.83 -2.32
C LEU A 122 -18.02 -2.77 -1.33
N THR A 123 -17.13 -1.80 -1.43
CA THR A 123 -15.99 -1.64 -0.53
C THR A 123 -16.42 -1.47 0.91
N VAL A 124 -17.39 -0.57 1.15
CA VAL A 124 -17.93 -0.34 2.50
C VAL A 124 -18.56 -1.61 3.07
N ARG A 125 -19.28 -2.39 2.25
CA ARG A 125 -19.85 -3.67 2.71
C ARG A 125 -18.79 -4.70 3.06
N VAL A 126 -17.72 -4.82 2.26
CA VAL A 126 -16.59 -5.71 2.56
C VAL A 126 -15.92 -5.30 3.86
N LEU A 127 -15.64 -4.01 4.03
CA LEU A 127 -15.06 -3.47 5.26
C LEU A 127 -15.96 -3.74 6.48
N ASN A 128 -17.27 -3.52 6.36
CA ASN A 128 -18.20 -3.80 7.45
C ASN A 128 -18.22 -5.28 7.85
N GLU A 129 -18.19 -6.20 6.88
CA GLU A 129 -18.09 -7.65 7.17
C GLU A 129 -16.78 -7.99 7.88
N GLN A 130 -15.65 -7.42 7.42
CA GLN A 130 -14.35 -7.62 8.04
C GLN A 130 -14.31 -7.07 9.46
N LEU A 131 -14.78 -5.83 9.67
CA LEU A 131 -14.81 -5.19 10.99
C LEU A 131 -15.73 -5.91 11.98
N LEU A 132 -16.84 -6.48 11.51
CA LEU A 132 -17.74 -7.27 12.34
C LEU A 132 -17.16 -8.63 12.74
N ARG A 133 -16.40 -9.28 11.82
CA ARG A 133 -15.90 -10.64 12.03
C ARG A 133 -14.47 -10.68 12.56
N GLY A 134 -13.62 -9.72 12.23
CA GLY A 134 -12.21 -9.73 12.59
C GLY A 134 -12.01 -9.85 14.10
N ASP A 135 -11.00 -10.58 14.49
CA ASP A 135 -10.61 -10.76 15.89
C ASP A 135 -9.53 -9.76 16.31
N PHE A 136 -8.70 -9.33 15.36
CA PHE A 136 -7.68 -8.31 15.56
C PHE A 136 -7.50 -7.49 14.28
N PHE A 137 -7.29 -6.18 14.46
CA PHE A 137 -7.15 -5.23 13.36
C PHE A 137 -5.78 -4.54 13.40
N LEU A 138 -5.14 -4.44 12.22
CA LEU A 138 -3.89 -3.72 12.06
C LEU A 138 -4.17 -2.40 11.34
N CYS A 139 -3.63 -1.30 11.84
CA CYS A 139 -3.69 0.01 11.18
C CYS A 139 -2.29 0.65 11.16
N ALA A 140 -2.07 1.64 10.28
CA ALA A 140 -0.72 2.13 10.03
C ALA A 140 -0.26 3.24 10.99
N ASN A 141 -1.18 3.98 11.61
CA ASN A 141 -0.88 5.07 12.53
C ASN A 141 -2.05 5.33 13.50
N GLU A 142 -1.90 6.25 14.42
CA GLU A 142 -2.96 6.57 15.40
C GLU A 142 -4.14 7.29 14.75
N GLU A 143 -3.94 8.06 13.69
CA GLU A 143 -5.01 8.70 12.92
C GLU A 143 -5.91 7.64 12.28
N GLN A 144 -5.34 6.65 11.61
CA GLN A 144 -6.10 5.50 11.10
C GLN A 144 -6.77 4.73 12.24
N ARG A 145 -6.08 4.55 13.37
CA ARG A 145 -6.66 3.85 14.52
C ARG A 145 -7.91 4.58 15.00
N HIS A 146 -7.91 5.90 15.11
CA HIS A 146 -9.08 6.69 15.47
C HIS A 146 -10.21 6.59 14.44
N LEU A 147 -9.91 6.61 13.15
CA LEU A 147 -10.87 6.35 12.07
C LEU A 147 -11.55 4.99 12.26
N TRP A 148 -10.76 3.93 12.44
CA TRP A 148 -11.30 2.57 12.59
C TRP A 148 -12.01 2.36 13.92
N LEU A 149 -11.59 2.99 15.02
CA LEU A 149 -12.33 2.97 16.29
C LEU A 149 -13.72 3.61 16.13
N GLY A 150 -13.85 4.70 15.38
CA GLY A 150 -15.15 5.28 15.04
C GLY A 150 -16.04 4.29 14.29
N HIS A 151 -15.49 3.61 13.30
CA HIS A 151 -16.21 2.61 12.51
C HIS A 151 -16.59 1.36 13.34
N LEU A 152 -15.65 0.82 14.11
CA LEU A 152 -15.90 -0.28 15.07
C LEU A 152 -16.96 0.07 16.10
N GLY A 153 -16.96 1.33 16.60
CA GLY A 153 -17.98 1.84 17.51
C GLY A 153 -19.36 1.85 16.85
N ALA A 154 -19.48 2.34 15.62
CA ALA A 154 -20.74 2.35 14.87
C ALA A 154 -21.29 0.92 14.62
N LEU A 155 -20.40 -0.07 14.48
CA LEU A 155 -20.75 -1.48 14.31
C LEU A 155 -20.99 -2.23 15.63
N GLY A 156 -20.85 -1.56 16.77
CA GLY A 156 -21.06 -2.17 18.10
C GLY A 156 -19.89 -3.03 18.60
N ARG A 157 -18.70 -2.97 17.96
CA ARG A 157 -17.50 -3.70 18.38
C ARG A 157 -16.79 -3.06 19.58
N ILE A 158 -17.09 -1.79 19.89
CA ILE A 158 -16.72 -1.18 21.16
C ILE A 158 -17.88 -1.42 22.12
N ASN A 159 -17.74 -2.43 22.95
CA ASN A 159 -18.79 -2.91 23.83
C ASN A 159 -18.23 -3.36 25.19
N ARG A 160 -19.10 -3.85 26.09
CA ARG A 160 -18.71 -4.28 27.45
C ARG A 160 -17.64 -5.40 27.46
N HIS A 161 -17.57 -6.22 26.40
CA HIS A 161 -16.63 -7.34 26.34
C HIS A 161 -15.25 -6.84 25.93
N THR A 162 -15.16 -6.16 24.78
CA THR A 162 -13.90 -5.61 24.27
C THR A 162 -13.33 -4.52 25.16
N TYR A 163 -14.15 -3.55 25.56
CA TYR A 163 -13.74 -2.47 26.46
C TYR A 163 -13.47 -2.96 27.90
N GLY A 164 -14.21 -3.98 28.37
CA GLY A 164 -13.97 -4.58 29.67
C GLY A 164 -12.68 -5.39 29.76
N GLN A 165 -12.22 -5.95 28.64
CA GLN A 165 -10.95 -6.65 28.54
C GLN A 165 -9.77 -5.68 28.50
N ASP A 166 -9.89 -4.61 27.70
CA ASP A 166 -8.83 -3.62 27.49
C ASP A 166 -9.43 -2.25 27.20
N HIS A 167 -9.29 -1.33 28.14
CA HIS A 167 -9.81 0.04 28.04
C HIS A 167 -9.12 0.84 26.93
N THR A 168 -7.93 0.42 26.48
CA THR A 168 -7.22 1.05 25.36
C THR A 168 -7.65 0.50 24.01
N LEU A 169 -8.36 -0.64 24.00
CA LEU A 169 -8.75 -1.41 22.82
C LEU A 169 -7.57 -1.86 21.93
N ARG A 170 -6.32 -1.84 22.44
CA ARG A 170 -5.16 -2.32 21.68
C ARG A 170 -5.16 -3.84 21.51
N SER A 171 -5.92 -4.55 22.33
CA SER A 171 -6.19 -5.99 22.14
C SER A 171 -7.18 -6.27 21.00
N LEU A 172 -7.89 -5.26 20.48
CA LEU A 172 -8.80 -5.36 19.34
C LEU A 172 -8.20 -4.73 18.07
N ILE A 173 -7.61 -3.53 18.18
CA ILE A 173 -6.98 -2.80 17.08
C ILE A 173 -5.70 -2.12 17.55
N ASP A 174 -4.57 -2.41 16.90
CA ASP A 174 -3.31 -1.77 17.26
C ASP A 174 -2.58 -1.22 16.03
N VAL A 175 -1.65 -0.29 16.31
CA VAL A 175 -0.81 0.34 15.29
C VAL A 175 0.30 -0.62 14.88
N VAL A 176 0.23 -1.05 13.65
CA VAL A 176 1.19 -1.93 12.98
C VAL A 176 1.51 -1.31 11.61
N PRO A 177 2.36 -0.28 11.57
CA PRO A 177 2.68 0.42 10.33
C PRO A 177 3.39 -0.49 9.33
N PHE A 178 3.58 0.02 8.14
CA PHE A 178 4.55 -0.55 7.21
C PHE A 178 5.96 -0.38 7.80
N GLY A 179 6.84 -1.33 7.56
CA GLY A 179 8.17 -1.31 8.14
C GLY A 179 9.28 -1.16 7.11
N LEU A 180 10.50 -1.09 7.60
CA LEU A 180 11.72 -1.10 6.81
C LEU A 180 12.66 -2.23 7.27
N ALA A 181 13.63 -2.62 6.42
CA ALA A 181 14.62 -3.62 6.76
C ALA A 181 15.54 -3.12 7.88
N GLU A 182 15.91 -4.02 8.81
CA GLU A 182 16.88 -3.69 9.89
C GLU A 182 18.26 -3.39 9.33
N ALA A 183 18.71 -4.20 8.37
CA ALA A 183 19.98 -3.98 7.70
C ALA A 183 19.97 -2.67 6.90
N ALA A 184 21.07 -1.95 6.96
CA ALA A 184 21.23 -0.77 6.10
C ALA A 184 21.25 -1.19 4.62
N PRO A 185 20.77 -0.33 3.70
CA PRO A 185 20.85 -0.64 2.29
C PRO A 185 22.31 -0.69 1.82
N GLU A 186 22.63 -1.72 1.05
CA GLU A 186 23.96 -1.88 0.45
C GLU A 186 23.85 -1.76 -1.06
N ARG A 187 24.80 -1.05 -1.66
CA ARG A 187 24.88 -0.91 -3.11
C ARG A 187 25.33 -2.22 -3.74
N THR A 188 24.53 -2.79 -4.62
CA THR A 188 24.84 -4.00 -5.38
C THR A 188 25.12 -3.71 -6.85
N ALA A 189 24.62 -2.58 -7.38
CA ALA A 189 24.83 -2.10 -8.73
C ALA A 189 24.72 -0.57 -8.78
N ALA A 190 25.07 0.04 -9.92
CA ALA A 190 24.74 1.44 -10.18
C ALA A 190 23.22 1.57 -10.47
N GLY A 191 22.56 2.56 -9.88
CA GLY A 191 21.12 2.78 -10.00
C GLY A 191 20.76 3.86 -11.02
N ILE A 192 21.28 5.08 -10.81
CA ILE A 192 20.89 6.27 -11.59
C ILE A 192 22.13 6.96 -12.19
N ARG A 193 23.08 7.36 -11.32
CA ARG A 193 24.22 8.18 -11.71
C ARG A 193 25.19 7.41 -12.60
N GLY A 194 25.55 8.00 -13.74
CA GLY A 194 26.50 7.43 -14.68
C GLY A 194 25.98 6.25 -15.50
N VAL A 195 24.74 5.78 -15.25
CA VAL A 195 24.10 4.69 -16.01
C VAL A 195 22.84 5.14 -16.73
N THR A 196 22.12 6.13 -16.20
CA THR A 196 21.00 6.73 -16.92
C THR A 196 21.54 7.77 -17.91
N PRO A 197 21.29 7.60 -19.23
CA PRO A 197 21.73 8.60 -20.21
C PRO A 197 21.20 10.00 -19.86
N GLY A 198 22.07 10.99 -19.74
CA GLY A 198 21.73 12.36 -19.36
C GLY A 198 21.87 12.66 -17.86
N ILE A 199 22.26 11.69 -17.04
CA ILE A 199 22.58 11.90 -15.61
C ILE A 199 24.06 11.61 -15.36
N GLY A 200 24.82 12.65 -15.00
CA GLY A 200 26.23 12.54 -14.67
C GLY A 200 26.47 12.04 -13.25
N ALA A 201 27.72 11.63 -12.98
CA ALA A 201 28.11 11.13 -11.65
C ALA A 201 28.02 12.17 -10.53
N GLN A 202 28.10 13.45 -10.85
CA GLN A 202 28.07 14.58 -9.89
C GLN A 202 26.72 15.31 -9.85
N ASP A 203 25.76 14.91 -10.69
CA ASP A 203 24.44 15.54 -10.72
C ASP A 203 23.70 15.36 -9.38
N LYS A 204 22.85 16.33 -9.05
CA LYS A 204 22.00 16.30 -7.87
C LYS A 204 20.69 15.61 -8.18
N VAL A 205 20.42 14.51 -7.50
CA VAL A 205 19.28 13.64 -7.80
C VAL A 205 18.16 13.79 -6.76
N ILE A 206 17.01 14.24 -7.24
CA ILE A 206 15.73 14.21 -6.54
C ILE A 206 15.04 12.89 -6.92
N LEU A 207 14.65 12.08 -5.95
CA LEU A 207 14.04 10.78 -6.21
C LEU A 207 12.56 10.78 -5.86
N TRP A 208 11.70 10.42 -6.83
CA TRP A 208 10.35 9.97 -6.60
C TRP A 208 10.32 8.44 -6.57
N ALA A 209 10.37 7.85 -5.38
CA ALA A 209 10.31 6.41 -5.20
C ALA A 209 8.86 5.90 -5.19
N GLY A 210 8.56 4.90 -6.02
CA GLY A 210 7.22 4.29 -6.11
C GLY A 210 6.30 4.86 -7.17
N GLY A 211 5.06 4.41 -7.18
CA GLY A 211 4.06 4.74 -8.19
C GLY A 211 3.60 6.19 -8.18
N VAL A 212 2.99 6.60 -9.29
CA VAL A 212 2.36 7.92 -9.45
C VAL A 212 0.84 7.72 -9.52
N TYR A 213 0.12 8.17 -8.48
CA TYR A 213 -1.32 7.99 -8.31
C TYR A 213 -2.04 9.34 -8.22
N ASN A 214 -3.36 9.36 -8.46
CA ASN A 214 -4.15 10.60 -8.59
C ASN A 214 -4.16 11.49 -7.34
N TRP A 215 -3.86 10.95 -6.16
CA TRP A 215 -3.75 11.73 -4.92
C TRP A 215 -2.39 12.39 -4.71
N PHE A 216 -1.44 12.18 -5.62
CA PHE A 216 -0.13 12.83 -5.61
C PHE A 216 -0.08 14.06 -6.51
N ASP A 217 0.87 14.95 -6.22
CA ASP A 217 1.14 16.17 -6.98
C ASP A 217 2.56 16.20 -7.59
N PRO A 218 2.86 15.33 -8.55
CA PRO A 218 4.12 15.38 -9.28
C PRO A 218 4.23 16.61 -10.22
N VAL A 219 3.10 17.23 -10.56
CA VAL A 219 3.02 18.38 -11.46
C VAL A 219 3.70 19.60 -10.83
N SER A 220 3.41 19.92 -9.57
CA SER A 220 4.08 21.01 -8.86
C SER A 220 5.58 20.75 -8.70
N LEU A 221 5.98 19.49 -8.50
CA LEU A 221 7.40 19.12 -8.43
C LEU A 221 8.12 19.35 -9.75
N ILE A 222 7.53 19.00 -10.91
CA ILE A 222 8.11 19.26 -12.23
C ILE A 222 8.27 20.78 -12.45
N ARG A 223 7.27 21.58 -12.07
CA ARG A 223 7.34 23.06 -12.14
C ARG A 223 8.44 23.64 -11.26
N ALA A 224 8.67 23.05 -10.07
CA ALA A 224 9.77 23.46 -9.21
C ALA A 224 11.11 23.14 -9.86
N VAL A 225 11.30 21.97 -10.46
CA VAL A 225 12.52 21.61 -11.20
C VAL A 225 12.74 22.52 -12.39
N ASP A 226 11.69 22.92 -13.13
CA ASP A 226 11.77 23.87 -14.23
C ASP A 226 12.32 25.23 -13.77
N ARG A 227 11.93 25.72 -12.58
CA ARG A 227 12.45 26.96 -12.01
C ARG A 227 13.89 26.85 -11.49
N ILE A 228 14.28 25.67 -10.99
CA ILE A 228 15.61 25.43 -10.42
C ILE A 228 16.68 25.29 -11.53
N LYS A 229 16.34 24.73 -12.69
CA LYS A 229 17.28 24.26 -13.73
C LYS A 229 18.28 25.31 -14.24
N ASP A 230 17.86 26.58 -14.31
CA ASP A 230 18.70 27.64 -14.88
C ASP A 230 19.79 28.09 -13.89
N ALA A 231 19.50 28.10 -12.59
CA ALA A 231 20.47 28.36 -11.53
C ALA A 231 21.32 27.12 -11.17
N HIS A 232 20.74 25.96 -11.33
CA HIS A 232 21.33 24.64 -10.97
C HIS A 232 21.14 23.64 -12.12
N PRO A 233 21.94 23.72 -13.19
CA PRO A 233 21.79 22.88 -14.37
C PRO A 233 22.10 21.38 -14.13
N ASP A 234 22.67 21.06 -12.99
CA ASP A 234 22.99 19.71 -12.49
C ASP A 234 21.83 19.03 -11.74
N VAL A 235 20.66 19.71 -11.57
CA VAL A 235 19.50 19.09 -10.92
C VAL A 235 18.86 18.03 -11.81
N ARG A 236 18.52 16.87 -11.24
CA ARG A 236 17.82 15.77 -11.91
C ARG A 236 16.68 15.26 -11.04
N LEU A 237 15.50 15.13 -11.62
CA LEU A 237 14.35 14.46 -11.01
C LEU A 237 14.17 13.11 -11.66
N PHE A 238 14.19 12.05 -10.87
CA PHE A 238 14.05 10.68 -11.34
C PHE A 238 12.80 10.02 -10.75
N PHE A 239 11.88 9.58 -11.61
CA PHE A 239 10.70 8.80 -11.25
C PHE A 239 11.02 7.31 -11.35
N LEU A 240 10.98 6.59 -10.21
CA LEU A 240 11.40 5.20 -10.12
C LEU A 240 10.40 4.20 -10.69
N GLY A 241 9.09 4.51 -10.69
CA GLY A 241 8.05 3.61 -11.18
C GLY A 241 6.87 4.37 -11.78
N MET A 242 6.64 4.19 -13.10
CA MET A 242 5.53 4.82 -13.81
C MET A 242 4.37 3.86 -14.09
N LYS A 243 4.61 2.54 -14.07
CA LYS A 243 3.59 1.50 -14.32
C LYS A 243 3.52 0.56 -13.12
N HIS A 244 2.28 0.27 -12.68
CA HIS A 244 2.06 -0.67 -11.60
C HIS A 244 2.45 -2.11 -12.02
N PRO A 245 3.09 -2.93 -11.14
CA PRO A 245 3.51 -4.28 -11.48
C PRO A 245 2.33 -5.23 -11.72
N ASN A 246 1.16 -4.96 -11.14
CA ASN A 246 -0.07 -5.66 -11.44
C ASN A 246 -0.73 -5.05 -12.69
N PRO A 247 -0.84 -5.80 -13.82
CA PRO A 247 -1.39 -5.27 -15.06
C PRO A 247 -2.90 -4.98 -15.01
N ASP A 248 -3.59 -5.45 -13.96
CA ASP A 248 -5.01 -5.17 -13.77
C ASP A 248 -5.26 -3.80 -13.10
N VAL A 249 -4.22 -3.15 -12.58
CA VAL A 249 -4.28 -1.77 -12.08
C VAL A 249 -4.09 -0.80 -13.25
N PRO A 250 -5.08 0.05 -13.56
CA PRO A 250 -4.96 1.00 -14.67
C PRO A 250 -3.90 2.06 -14.37
N GLN A 251 -3.26 2.57 -15.41
CA GLN A 251 -2.41 3.74 -15.28
C GLN A 251 -3.26 4.97 -14.94
N MET A 252 -2.84 5.73 -13.95
CA MET A 252 -3.56 6.89 -13.44
C MET A 252 -3.42 8.10 -14.36
N GLN A 253 -4.45 8.96 -14.41
CA GLN A 253 -4.46 10.16 -15.22
C GLN A 253 -3.27 11.09 -14.92
N VAL A 254 -2.94 11.30 -13.65
CA VAL A 254 -1.83 12.13 -13.21
C VAL A 254 -0.47 11.67 -13.76
N ALA A 255 -0.28 10.38 -14.02
CA ALA A 255 0.96 9.87 -14.61
C ALA A 255 1.13 10.34 -16.07
N TYR A 256 0.03 10.46 -16.83
CA TYR A 256 0.05 11.03 -18.18
C TYR A 256 0.30 12.52 -18.13
N GLU A 257 -0.39 13.25 -17.26
CA GLU A 257 -0.23 14.70 -17.07
C GLU A 257 1.20 15.06 -16.67
N THR A 258 1.80 14.25 -15.77
CA THR A 258 3.20 14.39 -15.34
C THR A 258 4.16 14.34 -16.52
N ARG A 259 3.99 13.36 -17.39
CA ARG A 259 4.84 13.18 -18.59
C ARG A 259 4.61 14.30 -19.59
N THR A 260 3.36 14.61 -19.89
CA THR A 260 3.00 15.66 -20.85
C THR A 260 3.61 16.99 -20.43
N LEU A 261 3.51 17.37 -19.15
CA LEU A 261 4.10 18.60 -18.66
C LEU A 261 5.63 18.60 -18.78
N ALA A 262 6.31 17.51 -18.47
CA ALA A 262 7.77 17.42 -18.61
C ALA A 262 8.21 17.56 -20.08
N ASP A 263 7.44 16.99 -21.02
CA ASP A 263 7.68 17.09 -22.45
C ASP A 263 7.43 18.53 -22.96
N GLU A 264 6.31 19.15 -22.58
CA GLU A 264 5.98 20.54 -22.94
C GLU A 264 7.02 21.55 -22.45
N LEU A 265 7.59 21.35 -21.28
CA LEU A 265 8.65 22.18 -20.73
C LEU A 265 10.06 21.83 -21.26
N GLY A 266 10.19 20.81 -22.11
CA GLY A 266 11.46 20.34 -22.68
C GLY A 266 12.43 19.76 -21.64
N LEU A 267 11.90 19.23 -20.53
CA LEU A 267 12.68 18.69 -19.40
C LEU A 267 12.98 17.21 -19.54
N THR A 268 12.17 16.45 -20.29
CA THR A 268 12.33 15.00 -20.45
C THR A 268 13.69 14.66 -21.06
N GLY A 269 14.43 13.76 -20.39
CA GLY A 269 15.77 13.34 -20.78
C GLY A 269 16.87 14.38 -20.51
N ARG A 270 16.53 15.48 -19.83
CA ARG A 270 17.46 16.56 -19.40
C ARG A 270 17.47 16.74 -17.89
N GLN A 271 16.37 17.22 -17.33
CA GLN A 271 16.18 17.39 -15.88
C GLN A 271 15.20 16.40 -15.29
N VAL A 272 14.28 15.83 -16.08
CA VAL A 272 13.26 14.88 -15.64
C VAL A 272 13.41 13.56 -16.38
N PHE A 273 13.46 12.47 -15.62
CA PHE A 273 13.69 11.11 -16.11
C PHE A 273 12.63 10.17 -15.56
N PHE A 274 12.16 9.27 -16.40
CA PHE A 274 11.12 8.31 -16.07
C PHE A 274 11.64 6.89 -16.26
N ASN A 275 11.64 6.08 -15.22
CA ASN A 275 11.81 4.64 -15.35
C ASN A 275 10.50 4.02 -15.82
N GLU A 276 10.49 3.44 -17.02
CA GLU A 276 9.29 2.89 -17.66
C GLU A 276 8.78 1.61 -16.99
N GLY A 277 9.68 0.89 -16.32
CA GLY A 277 9.38 -0.34 -15.63
C GLY A 277 9.08 -0.15 -14.15
N TRP A 278 8.97 -1.26 -13.44
CA TRP A 278 8.98 -1.33 -11.99
C TRP A 278 10.26 -2.01 -11.54
N VAL A 279 10.98 -1.39 -10.63
CA VAL A 279 12.24 -1.91 -10.12
C VAL A 279 11.97 -3.11 -9.19
N PRO A 280 12.72 -4.22 -9.31
CA PRO A 280 12.65 -5.30 -8.34
C PRO A 280 12.87 -4.79 -6.91
N TYR A 281 12.09 -5.33 -5.96
CA TYR A 281 12.12 -4.83 -4.60
C TYR A 281 13.53 -4.89 -3.98
N ASP A 282 14.28 -5.96 -4.29
CA ASP A 282 15.64 -6.19 -3.78
C ASP A 282 16.74 -5.40 -4.55
N GLU A 283 16.35 -4.57 -5.53
CA GLU A 283 17.28 -3.71 -6.28
C GLU A 283 17.05 -2.21 -6.05
N ARG A 284 15.94 -1.84 -5.38
CA ARG A 284 15.54 -0.44 -5.15
C ARG A 284 16.59 0.38 -4.38
N GLN A 285 17.38 -0.27 -3.50
CA GLN A 285 18.45 0.38 -2.74
C GLN A 285 19.48 1.05 -3.63
N ASN A 286 19.74 0.51 -4.83
CA ASN A 286 20.72 1.09 -5.75
C ASN A 286 20.30 2.48 -6.22
N PHE A 287 19.00 2.69 -6.44
CA PHE A 287 18.41 3.96 -6.83
C PHE A 287 18.31 4.92 -5.65
N LEU A 288 17.91 4.43 -4.49
CA LEU A 288 17.83 5.21 -3.26
C LEU A 288 19.20 5.75 -2.84
N LEU A 289 20.25 4.94 -2.93
CA LEU A 289 21.62 5.33 -2.59
C LEU A 289 22.28 6.27 -3.61
N ASP A 290 21.68 6.44 -4.80
CA ASP A 290 22.11 7.41 -5.80
C ASP A 290 21.40 8.76 -5.65
N ALA A 291 20.37 8.87 -4.80
CA ALA A 291 19.64 10.10 -4.59
C ALA A 291 20.29 11.00 -3.53
N ASP A 292 20.03 12.29 -3.62
CA ASP A 292 20.40 13.30 -2.60
C ASP A 292 19.20 13.62 -1.69
N VAL A 293 17.97 13.65 -2.26
CA VAL A 293 16.72 13.97 -1.58
C VAL A 293 15.60 13.07 -2.07
N GLY A 294 14.81 12.53 -1.16
CA GLY A 294 13.55 11.84 -1.45
C GLY A 294 12.38 12.81 -1.44
N VAL A 295 11.42 12.66 -2.36
CA VAL A 295 10.29 13.59 -2.45
C VAL A 295 8.94 12.87 -2.45
N SER A 296 7.94 13.45 -1.76
CA SER A 296 6.55 12.98 -1.75
C SER A 296 5.60 14.17 -1.69
N THR A 297 5.15 14.64 -2.85
CA THR A 297 4.15 15.71 -2.93
C THR A 297 2.75 15.14 -3.17
N HIS A 298 1.74 15.69 -2.51
CA HIS A 298 0.36 15.25 -2.57
C HIS A 298 -0.61 16.39 -2.31
N PHE A 299 -1.89 16.16 -2.65
CA PHE A 299 -2.95 17.11 -2.34
C PHE A 299 -3.45 16.91 -0.91
N ASP A 300 -3.99 18.00 -0.31
CA ASP A 300 -4.62 17.98 1.01
C ASP A 300 -6.10 17.62 0.87
N HIS A 301 -6.41 16.36 1.09
CA HIS A 301 -7.76 15.81 1.09
C HIS A 301 -7.89 14.67 2.13
N LEU A 302 -9.10 14.14 2.28
CA LEU A 302 -9.42 13.20 3.35
C LEU A 302 -8.57 11.91 3.27
N GLU A 303 -8.27 11.40 2.07
CA GLU A 303 -7.38 10.25 1.90
C GLU A 303 -6.00 10.56 2.49
N THR A 304 -5.45 11.74 2.21
CA THR A 304 -4.14 12.18 2.71
C THR A 304 -4.06 12.12 4.23
N THR A 305 -5.07 12.61 4.93
CA THR A 305 -5.10 12.60 6.41
C THR A 305 -4.93 11.20 6.99
N PHE A 306 -5.48 10.18 6.32
CA PHE A 306 -5.50 8.80 6.81
C PHE A 306 -4.57 7.86 6.03
N SER A 307 -3.79 8.35 5.09
CA SER A 307 -2.84 7.53 4.33
C SER A 307 -1.56 7.26 5.11
N PHE A 308 -0.82 6.24 4.65
CA PHE A 308 0.51 5.94 5.14
C PHE A 308 1.47 5.85 3.96
N ARG A 309 2.24 6.92 3.73
CA ARG A 309 3.10 7.11 2.54
C ARG A 309 4.36 6.23 2.61
N THR A 310 4.24 4.96 2.23
CA THR A 310 5.29 3.93 2.39
C THR A 310 6.62 4.31 1.71
N ARG A 311 6.60 5.12 0.63
CA ARG A 311 7.84 5.60 -0.02
C ARG A 311 8.75 6.38 0.91
N ILE A 312 8.19 7.09 1.92
CA ILE A 312 8.98 7.83 2.90
C ILE A 312 9.82 6.88 3.74
N LEU A 313 9.32 5.68 4.03
CA LEU A 313 10.12 4.65 4.73
C LEU A 313 11.34 4.21 3.93
N ASP A 314 11.25 4.10 2.60
CA ASP A 314 12.39 3.81 1.75
C ASP A 314 13.44 4.94 1.82
N TYR A 315 13.00 6.20 1.87
CA TYR A 315 13.91 7.34 2.09
C TYR A 315 14.58 7.27 3.46
N LEU A 316 13.81 6.99 4.53
CA LEU A 316 14.37 6.81 5.88
C LEU A 316 15.35 5.65 5.93
N TRP A 317 15.05 4.52 5.27
CA TRP A 317 15.95 3.37 5.19
C TRP A 317 17.28 3.72 4.54
N ALA A 318 17.25 4.49 3.44
CA ALA A 318 18.43 4.93 2.72
C ALA A 318 19.15 6.15 3.35
N GLY A 319 18.62 6.73 4.43
CA GLY A 319 19.19 7.91 5.08
C GLY A 319 19.02 9.20 4.30
N LEU A 320 18.01 9.28 3.41
CA LEU A 320 17.74 10.45 2.58
C LEU A 320 16.98 11.54 3.36
N PRO A 321 17.37 12.81 3.23
CA PRO A 321 16.49 13.94 3.56
C PRO A 321 15.20 13.87 2.75
N VAL A 322 14.09 14.34 3.32
CA VAL A 322 12.77 14.25 2.68
C VAL A 322 12.18 15.63 2.45
N VAL A 323 11.66 15.88 1.24
CA VAL A 323 10.72 16.98 0.98
C VAL A 323 9.34 16.37 0.79
N SER A 324 8.37 16.78 1.59
CA SER A 324 7.00 16.26 1.52
C SER A 324 5.98 17.37 1.67
N THR A 325 4.82 17.22 1.04
CA THR A 325 3.66 18.03 1.42
C THR A 325 3.25 17.68 2.86
N GLY A 326 2.83 18.67 3.63
CA GLY A 326 2.26 18.46 4.96
C GLY A 326 0.82 17.93 4.90
N GLY A 327 0.22 17.65 6.07
CA GLY A 327 -1.18 17.24 6.20
C GLY A 327 -1.39 15.76 6.53
N ASP A 328 -0.35 14.92 6.46
CA ASP A 328 -0.36 13.53 6.88
C ASP A 328 0.56 13.27 8.09
N SER A 329 0.55 12.06 8.62
CA SER A 329 1.37 11.66 9.76
C SER A 329 2.87 11.74 9.49
N PHE A 330 3.30 11.50 8.24
CA PHE A 330 4.71 11.65 7.88
C PHE A 330 5.14 13.10 7.75
N GLY A 331 4.28 13.99 7.22
CA GLY A 331 4.54 15.43 7.24
C GLY A 331 4.76 15.94 8.65
N ALA A 332 3.91 15.54 9.60
CA ALA A 332 4.07 15.87 11.01
C ALA A 332 5.39 15.32 11.59
N LEU A 333 5.76 14.07 11.28
CA LEU A 333 7.01 13.45 11.72
C LEU A 333 8.25 14.16 11.14
N ILE A 334 8.23 14.47 9.83
CA ILE A 334 9.33 15.17 9.14
C ILE A 334 9.59 16.52 9.81
N ALA A 335 8.53 17.30 10.07
CA ALA A 335 8.64 18.60 10.72
C ALA A 335 9.12 18.50 12.19
N ALA A 336 8.56 17.57 12.96
CA ALA A 336 8.87 17.41 14.38
C ALA A 336 10.31 16.92 14.63
N GLU A 337 10.80 16.00 13.80
CA GLU A 337 12.10 15.35 13.98
C GLU A 337 13.22 16.01 13.12
N GLY A 338 12.87 16.94 12.22
CA GLY A 338 13.84 17.56 11.32
C GLY A 338 14.40 16.62 10.26
N LEU A 339 13.56 15.69 9.70
CA LEU A 339 13.98 14.72 8.71
C LEU A 339 14.15 15.33 7.31
N GLY A 340 13.83 16.60 7.16
CA GLY A 340 13.82 17.36 5.92
C GLY A 340 12.87 18.54 6.05
N VAL A 341 12.12 18.84 4.97
CA VAL A 341 11.24 20.01 4.89
C VAL A 341 9.82 19.60 4.47
N THR A 342 8.82 20.14 5.16
CA THR A 342 7.42 20.06 4.73
C THR A 342 7.00 21.36 4.04
N VAL A 343 6.23 21.22 2.96
CA VAL A 343 5.73 22.34 2.16
C VAL A 343 4.20 22.31 2.08
N PRO A 344 3.54 23.46 1.84
CA PRO A 344 2.12 23.47 1.50
C PRO A 344 1.85 22.75 0.18
N GLN A 345 0.61 22.23 0.02
CA GLN A 345 0.21 21.62 -1.26
C GLN A 345 0.29 22.65 -2.41
N ALA A 346 0.68 22.17 -3.59
CA ALA A 346 0.76 22.97 -4.82
C ALA A 346 1.61 24.25 -4.73
N ASP A 347 2.41 24.42 -3.67
CA ASP A 347 3.28 25.57 -3.48
C ASP A 347 4.65 25.33 -4.14
N VAL A 348 4.75 25.79 -5.39
CA VAL A 348 5.98 25.63 -6.19
C VAL A 348 7.14 26.45 -5.62
N ASP A 349 6.89 27.62 -5.04
CA ASP A 349 7.95 28.46 -4.45
C ASP A 349 8.55 27.80 -3.21
N ALA A 350 7.71 27.28 -2.32
CA ALA A 350 8.16 26.50 -1.16
C ALA A 350 8.92 25.22 -1.56
N LEU A 351 8.49 24.55 -2.64
CA LEU A 351 9.23 23.39 -3.19
C LEU A 351 10.62 23.77 -3.71
N VAL A 352 10.74 24.89 -4.43
CA VAL A 352 12.03 25.41 -4.91
C VAL A 352 12.97 25.68 -3.74
N GLU A 353 12.50 26.40 -2.71
CA GLU A 353 13.29 26.70 -1.53
C GLU A 353 13.72 25.44 -0.77
N ALA A 354 12.79 24.52 -0.51
CA ALA A 354 13.06 23.27 0.20
C ALA A 354 14.07 22.37 -0.55
N LEU A 355 13.88 22.20 -1.86
CA LEU A 355 14.76 21.37 -2.70
C LEU A 355 16.15 21.99 -2.82
N THR A 356 16.26 23.29 -3.11
CA THR A 356 17.57 23.96 -3.22
C THR A 356 18.31 23.96 -1.89
N GLY A 357 17.61 24.18 -0.77
CA GLY A 357 18.18 24.11 0.56
C GLY A 357 18.80 22.74 0.86
N LEU A 358 18.07 21.64 0.60
CA LEU A 358 18.58 20.30 0.89
C LEU A 358 19.58 19.77 -0.15
N LEU A 359 19.56 20.25 -1.40
CA LEU A 359 20.51 19.81 -2.44
C LEU A 359 21.84 20.54 -2.38
N TYR A 360 21.83 21.84 -2.03
CA TYR A 360 22.99 22.71 -2.20
C TYR A 360 23.52 23.33 -0.88
N ASP A 361 22.80 23.13 0.26
CA ASP A 361 23.36 23.43 1.59
C ASP A 361 23.79 22.12 2.30
N PRO A 362 25.10 21.85 2.40
CA PRO A 362 25.61 20.63 3.04
C PRO A 362 25.25 20.54 4.54
N ALA A 363 25.06 21.68 5.23
CA ALA A 363 24.71 21.68 6.65
C ALA A 363 23.24 21.27 6.84
N ALA A 364 22.32 21.80 6.03
CA ALA A 364 20.92 21.41 6.03
C ALA A 364 20.76 19.91 5.71
N ALA A 365 21.39 19.44 4.63
CA ALA A 365 21.37 18.03 4.25
C ALA A 365 21.97 17.12 5.33
N GLY A 366 23.09 17.52 5.94
CA GLY A 366 23.78 16.76 7.02
C GLY A 366 22.91 16.63 8.27
N ASN A 367 22.27 17.71 8.69
CA ASN A 367 21.34 17.72 9.83
C ASN A 367 20.14 16.79 9.61
N ALA A 368 19.52 16.86 8.44
CA ALA A 368 18.38 15.99 8.09
C ALA A 368 18.80 14.50 8.04
N ARG A 369 19.94 14.18 7.45
CA ARG A 369 20.46 12.79 7.45
C ARG A 369 20.73 12.26 8.86
N ALA A 370 21.31 13.08 9.73
CA ALA A 370 21.54 12.71 11.13
C ALA A 370 20.20 12.46 11.86
N ALA A 371 19.19 13.26 11.59
CA ALA A 371 17.85 13.08 12.14
C ALA A 371 17.19 11.76 11.63
N VAL A 372 17.27 11.50 10.33
CA VAL A 372 16.79 10.23 9.74
C VAL A 372 17.47 9.02 10.40
N ALA A 373 18.77 9.07 10.62
CA ALA A 373 19.50 7.98 11.27
C ALA A 373 19.01 7.69 12.70
N ARG A 374 18.55 8.72 13.44
CA ARG A 374 17.97 8.56 14.79
C ARG A 374 16.59 7.88 14.75
N VAL A 375 15.74 8.26 13.78
CA VAL A 375 14.32 7.90 13.74
C VAL A 375 14.08 6.54 13.08
N ARG A 376 14.86 6.17 12.05
CA ARG A 376 14.62 4.99 11.22
C ARG A 376 14.48 3.68 11.99
N GLY A 377 15.22 3.50 13.10
CA GLY A 377 15.16 2.30 13.95
C GLY A 377 13.79 2.05 14.58
N GLY A 378 12.92 3.08 14.64
CA GLY A 378 11.54 2.97 15.10
C GLY A 378 10.62 2.21 14.15
N PHE A 379 11.00 2.13 12.87
CA PHE A 379 10.18 1.56 11.80
C PHE A 379 10.66 0.19 11.29
N THR A 380 11.59 -0.48 11.96
CA THR A 380 12.02 -1.82 11.51
C THR A 380 10.89 -2.84 11.61
N TRP A 381 10.82 -3.79 10.64
CA TRP A 381 9.76 -4.80 10.61
C TRP A 381 9.56 -5.55 11.93
N PRO A 382 10.61 -6.04 12.63
CA PRO A 382 10.40 -6.71 13.92
C PRO A 382 9.74 -5.80 14.97
N ARG A 383 10.08 -4.51 14.96
CA ARG A 383 9.53 -3.55 15.91
C ARG A 383 8.07 -3.23 15.62
N VAL A 384 7.74 -2.93 14.37
CA VAL A 384 6.37 -2.55 14.00
C VAL A 384 5.41 -3.73 14.03
N LEU A 385 5.88 -4.96 13.76
CA LEU A 385 5.06 -6.17 13.81
C LEU A 385 4.90 -6.76 15.21
N ALA A 386 5.52 -6.20 16.24
CA ALA A 386 5.46 -6.72 17.60
C ALA A 386 4.02 -6.95 18.14
N PRO A 387 3.01 -6.10 17.86
CA PRO A 387 1.62 -6.38 18.27
C PRO A 387 1.06 -7.65 17.63
N LEU A 388 1.29 -7.85 16.34
CA LEU A 388 0.86 -9.05 15.61
C LEU A 388 1.59 -10.30 16.08
N VAL A 389 2.91 -10.21 16.31
CA VAL A 389 3.72 -11.33 16.85
C VAL A 389 3.19 -11.75 18.22
N ARG A 390 2.86 -10.80 19.09
CA ARG A 390 2.24 -11.11 20.41
C ARG A 390 0.92 -11.83 20.27
N LEU A 391 0.04 -11.40 19.35
CA LEU A 391 -1.23 -12.09 19.09
C LEU A 391 -0.98 -13.54 18.62
N CYS A 392 -0.06 -13.73 17.66
CA CYS A 392 0.22 -15.06 17.10
C CYS A 392 0.89 -16.02 18.09
N ALA A 393 1.58 -15.50 19.12
CA ALA A 393 2.16 -16.33 20.18
C ALA A 393 1.08 -16.96 21.09
N ASP A 394 -0.08 -16.33 21.25
CA ASP A 394 -1.22 -16.83 22.01
C ASP A 394 -2.54 -16.43 21.28
N PRO A 395 -2.88 -17.13 20.18
CA PRO A 395 -3.98 -16.74 19.33
C PRO A 395 -5.33 -16.84 20.07
N ARG A 396 -6.09 -15.75 20.06
CA ARG A 396 -7.41 -15.69 20.71
C ARG A 396 -8.40 -14.97 19.83
N ARG A 397 -9.63 -15.46 19.87
CA ARG A 397 -10.77 -14.75 19.30
C ARG A 397 -11.01 -13.44 20.05
N ALA A 398 -11.58 -12.44 19.39
CA ALA A 398 -11.98 -11.21 20.03
C ALA A 398 -12.93 -11.47 21.23
N ALA A 399 -12.85 -10.66 22.28
CA ALA A 399 -13.64 -10.85 23.49
C ALA A 399 -15.17 -10.81 23.24
N ASP A 400 -15.60 -10.25 22.13
CA ASP A 400 -16.99 -10.17 21.69
C ASP A 400 -17.33 -11.15 20.55
N ALA A 401 -16.48 -12.14 20.25
CA ALA A 401 -16.67 -13.07 19.13
C ALA A 401 -17.99 -13.85 19.24
N ASP A 402 -18.41 -14.19 20.46
CA ASP A 402 -19.65 -14.91 20.75
C ASP A 402 -20.82 -13.97 21.13
N ALA A 403 -20.61 -12.65 21.11
CA ALA A 403 -21.65 -11.70 21.44
C ALA A 403 -22.63 -11.54 20.27
N ASP A 404 -23.94 -11.39 20.59
CA ASP A 404 -24.92 -10.97 19.60
C ASP A 404 -24.73 -9.47 19.31
N LEU A 405 -23.86 -9.16 18.35
CA LEU A 405 -23.52 -7.79 17.95
C LEU A 405 -24.64 -7.07 17.18
N GLY A 406 -25.87 -7.56 17.37
CA GLY A 406 -27.06 -6.92 16.82
C GLY A 406 -27.21 -7.09 15.29
N ARG A 407 -28.43 -6.89 14.82
CA ARG A 407 -28.90 -7.19 13.46
C ARG A 407 -28.24 -6.37 12.34
N ILE A 408 -27.23 -5.57 12.65
CA ILE A 408 -26.79 -4.50 11.75
C ILE A 408 -26.08 -5.02 10.50
N ALA A 409 -25.44 -6.19 10.51
CA ALA A 409 -24.71 -6.59 9.32
C ALA A 409 -24.46 -8.10 9.14
N ARG A 410 -25.26 -8.97 9.71
CA ARG A 410 -25.09 -10.43 9.58
C ARG A 410 -25.51 -11.01 8.22
N ARG A 411 -25.78 -10.18 7.20
CA ARG A 411 -25.96 -10.69 5.84
C ARG A 411 -24.63 -10.72 5.13
N PRO A 412 -24.06 -11.92 4.87
CA PRO A 412 -22.81 -12.00 4.09
C PRO A 412 -23.02 -11.28 2.75
N VAL A 413 -22.01 -10.49 2.33
CA VAL A 413 -22.00 -9.80 1.03
C VAL A 413 -22.22 -10.79 -0.12
N MET A 414 -21.74 -12.03 0.08
CA MET A 414 -21.97 -13.15 -0.84
C MET A 414 -22.52 -14.37 -0.11
N PRO A 415 -23.56 -15.03 -0.65
CA PRO A 415 -24.10 -16.27 -0.09
C PRO A 415 -23.01 -17.36 0.01
N ALA A 416 -23.07 -18.20 1.05
CA ALA A 416 -22.18 -19.35 1.19
C ALA A 416 -22.38 -20.39 0.07
N ASN A 417 -23.61 -20.53 -0.43
CA ASN A 417 -23.95 -21.44 -1.52
C ASN A 417 -23.34 -20.97 -2.87
N PRO A 418 -22.54 -21.83 -3.57
CA PRO A 418 -21.89 -21.45 -4.84
C PRO A 418 -22.86 -20.99 -5.95
N ALA A 419 -24.05 -21.60 -6.05
CA ALA A 419 -25.05 -21.24 -7.06
C ALA A 419 -25.68 -19.87 -6.78
N LEU A 420 -26.07 -19.62 -5.53
CA LEU A 420 -26.58 -18.32 -5.10
C LEU A 420 -25.51 -17.23 -5.21
N ARG A 421 -24.23 -17.57 -5.01
CA ARG A 421 -23.07 -16.71 -5.19
C ARG A 421 -22.92 -16.23 -6.64
N LEU A 422 -23.11 -17.16 -7.59
CA LEU A 422 -23.10 -16.82 -9.02
C LEU A 422 -24.24 -15.86 -9.38
N LEU A 423 -25.45 -16.15 -8.90
CA LEU A 423 -26.63 -15.29 -9.10
C LEU A 423 -26.46 -13.90 -8.47
N ALA A 424 -25.94 -13.86 -7.25
CA ALA A 424 -25.64 -12.59 -6.56
C ALA A 424 -24.59 -11.75 -7.30
N ARG A 425 -23.53 -12.39 -7.85
CA ARG A 425 -22.53 -11.72 -8.71
C ARG A 425 -23.14 -11.17 -10.00
N VAL A 426 -23.99 -11.96 -10.66
CA VAL A 426 -24.69 -11.53 -11.86
C VAL A 426 -25.64 -10.39 -11.54
N GLY A 427 -26.44 -10.49 -10.47
CA GLY A 427 -27.33 -9.44 -10.01
C GLY A 427 -26.62 -8.14 -9.65
N LEU A 428 -25.43 -8.24 -9.02
CA LEU A 428 -24.58 -7.08 -8.71
C LEU A 428 -24.10 -6.39 -10.00
N LEU A 429 -23.60 -7.17 -10.97
CA LEU A 429 -23.15 -6.66 -12.26
C LEU A 429 -24.28 -5.99 -13.06
N ILE A 430 -25.49 -6.52 -12.98
CA ILE A 430 -26.67 -5.93 -13.62
C ILE A 430 -27.04 -4.58 -12.98
N ARG A 431 -26.94 -4.49 -11.64
CA ARG A 431 -27.18 -3.23 -10.91
C ARG A 431 -26.10 -2.18 -11.15
N GLN A 432 -24.85 -2.60 -11.39
CA GLN A 432 -23.70 -1.72 -11.60
C GLN A 432 -23.64 -1.11 -13.02
N GLY A 433 -24.22 -1.73 -14.03
CA GLY A 433 -24.07 -1.25 -15.43
C GLY A 433 -24.98 -1.96 -16.40
N GLY A 434 -26.12 -2.51 -15.92
CA GLY A 434 -27.11 -3.21 -16.75
C GLY A 434 -26.60 -4.54 -17.34
N PRO A 435 -27.43 -5.20 -18.17
CA PRO A 435 -27.08 -6.48 -18.80
C PRO A 435 -25.83 -6.42 -19.71
N GLY A 436 -25.51 -5.22 -20.23
CA GLY A 436 -24.34 -4.98 -21.09
C GLY A 436 -23.00 -5.19 -20.37
N LEU A 437 -22.94 -4.93 -19.06
CA LEU A 437 -21.73 -5.12 -18.26
C LEU A 437 -21.42 -6.61 -18.02
N VAL A 438 -22.46 -7.43 -17.86
CA VAL A 438 -22.33 -8.88 -17.73
C VAL A 438 -21.78 -9.47 -19.04
N THR A 439 -22.36 -9.07 -20.18
CA THR A 439 -21.93 -9.56 -21.49
C THR A 439 -20.52 -9.11 -21.86
N SER A 440 -20.12 -7.88 -21.51
CA SER A 440 -18.78 -7.35 -21.78
C SER A 440 -17.70 -8.08 -20.95
N ARG A 441 -17.95 -8.36 -19.65
CA ARG A 441 -17.03 -9.13 -18.80
C ARG A 441 -16.92 -10.60 -19.20
N VAL A 442 -18.03 -11.24 -19.60
CA VAL A 442 -18.03 -12.60 -20.14
C VAL A 442 -17.22 -12.64 -21.45
N ARG A 443 -17.44 -11.69 -22.39
CA ARG A 443 -16.66 -11.60 -23.64
C ARG A 443 -15.17 -11.38 -23.39
N ARG A 444 -14.78 -10.48 -22.46
CA ARG A 444 -13.35 -10.27 -22.10
C ARG A 444 -12.71 -11.53 -21.51
N ARG A 445 -13.43 -12.25 -20.62
CA ARG A 445 -12.93 -13.50 -20.01
C ARG A 445 -12.79 -14.61 -21.04
N TRP A 446 -13.72 -14.68 -22.00
CA TRP A 446 -13.67 -15.63 -23.09
C TRP A 446 -12.53 -15.31 -24.09
N ARG A 447 -12.32 -14.04 -24.49
CA ARG A 447 -11.17 -13.61 -25.29
C ARG A 447 -9.86 -13.96 -24.64
N ARG A 448 -9.66 -13.62 -23.36
CA ARG A 448 -8.42 -13.99 -22.62
C ARG A 448 -8.20 -15.50 -22.52
N ARG A 449 -9.26 -16.30 -22.51
CA ARG A 449 -9.15 -17.77 -22.48
C ARG A 449 -8.78 -18.33 -23.86
N VAL A 450 -9.32 -17.77 -24.93
CA VAL A 450 -8.99 -18.11 -26.33
C VAL A 450 -7.56 -17.69 -26.65
N GLU A 451 -7.14 -16.49 -26.26
CA GLU A 451 -5.77 -15.99 -26.43
C GLU A 451 -4.72 -16.84 -25.69
N ARG A 452 -5.03 -17.36 -24.50
CA ARG A 452 -4.15 -18.30 -23.78
C ARG A 452 -4.05 -19.68 -24.44
N HIS A 453 -5.05 -20.12 -25.17
CA HIS A 453 -5.02 -21.40 -25.90
C HIS A 453 -4.43 -21.25 -27.30
N ALA A 454 -4.44 -20.05 -27.88
CA ALA A 454 -3.84 -19.76 -29.19
C ALA A 454 -2.34 -19.38 -29.14
N GLY A 455 -1.80 -19.03 -27.95
CA GLY A 455 -0.39 -18.70 -27.74
C GLY A 455 0.47 -19.85 -27.17
N GLY A 456 -0.03 -21.06 -27.13
CA GLY A 456 0.62 -22.29 -26.62
C GLY A 456 0.78 -23.39 -27.68
N GLY A 457 1.01 -22.97 -28.94
CA GLY A 457 1.40 -23.86 -30.06
C GLY A 457 2.78 -23.55 -30.56
#